data_a480786b678c41894d0d3b26bf3ba903
#
_entry.id   a480786b678c41894d0d3b26bf3ba903
#
_cell.length_a   1.000
_cell.length_b   1.000
_cell.length_c   1.000
_cell.angle_alpha   90.00
_cell.angle_beta   90.00
_cell.angle_gamma   90.00
#
_symmetry.space_group_name_H-M   'P 1'
#
loop_
_entity.id
_entity.type
_entity.pdbx_description
1 polymer ?
#
loop_
_entity_poly.entity_id
_entity_poly.type
_entity_poly.pdbx_seq_one_letter_code
_entity_poly.pdbx_strand_id
1 'polypeptide(L)'
;MVNRDREKRRGERISTALPVDLGGARGVALDVSASGIFFETDSSYALGNLVSFTVEINAPVGKMLLKCQGDIVRIEPRGTRVGVAVKIIESTMEFASP
;
A
#
# COMPACT_ATOMS: atom_id res chain seq x y z
N MET A 1 0.09 -1.10 -31.15
CA MET A 1 0.08 -1.19 -30.73
C MET A 1 0.30 -1.35 -29.69
N VAL A 2 0.44 -1.40 -29.17
CA VAL A 2 0.65 -1.53 -28.25
C VAL A 2 -0.04 -1.69 -27.32
N ASN A 3 -0.72 -2.21 -27.20
CA ASN A 3 -1.48 -2.43 -26.30
C ASN A 3 -1.10 -3.33 -25.36
N ARG A 4 -0.10 -4.03 -25.47
CA ARG A 4 0.32 -4.85 -24.55
C ARG A 4 0.62 -4.23 -23.34
N ASP A 5 1.10 -3.09 -23.26
CA ASP A 5 1.30 -2.41 -22.08
C ASP A 5 0.07 -2.22 -21.33
N ARG A 6 -1.00 -1.97 -21.99
CA ARG A 6 -2.19 -1.80 -21.35
C ARG A 6 -2.62 -3.03 -20.74
N GLU A 7 -2.41 -4.11 -21.32
CA GLU A 7 -2.84 -5.29 -20.77
C GLU A 7 -2.16 -5.56 -19.54
N LYS A 8 -0.93 -5.24 -19.40
CA LYS A 8 -0.27 -5.45 -18.20
C LYS A 8 -0.82 -4.62 -17.17
N ARG A 9 -1.49 -3.57 -17.48
CA ARG A 9 -1.99 -2.75 -16.49
C ARG A 9 -3.19 -3.20 -15.86
N ARG A 10 -3.75 -4.25 -16.20
CA ARG A 10 -4.90 -4.71 -15.57
C ARG A 10 -4.63 -4.90 -14.15
N GLY A 11 -3.62 -5.39 -13.71
CA GLY A 11 -3.37 -5.46 -12.33
C GLY A 11 -2.29 -4.53 -12.01
N GLU A 12 -2.32 -3.38 -12.66
CA GLU A 12 -1.23 -2.53 -12.57
C GLU A 12 -0.86 -2.07 -11.21
N ARG A 13 0.39 -1.90 -10.94
CA ARG A 13 0.89 -1.41 -9.72
C ARG A 13 1.49 -0.07 -9.91
N ILE A 14 1.47 0.74 -8.89
CA ILE A 14 2.07 2.03 -8.88
C ILE A 14 3.34 1.91 -8.07
N SER A 15 4.49 2.09 -8.72
CA SER A 15 5.76 2.03 -8.04
C SER A 15 6.15 3.42 -7.62
N THR A 16 5.93 3.74 -6.38
CA THR A 16 6.18 5.09 -5.90
C THR A 16 6.39 5.04 -4.40
N ALA A 17 6.70 6.17 -3.81
CA ALA A 17 6.89 6.25 -2.38
C ALA A 17 5.75 7.05 -1.79
N LEU A 18 4.71 6.37 -1.33
CA LEU A 18 3.56 7.03 -0.76
C LEU A 18 3.53 6.86 0.75
N PRO A 19 3.21 7.91 1.49
CA PRO A 19 3.14 7.79 2.95
C PRO A 19 2.06 6.82 3.36
N VAL A 20 2.36 6.01 4.36
CA VAL A 20 1.41 5.04 4.90
C VAL A 20 1.27 5.30 6.39
N ASP A 21 0.04 5.44 6.85
CA ASP A 21 -0.25 5.62 8.26
C ASP A 21 -0.68 4.26 8.80
N LEU A 22 0.10 3.72 9.72
CA LEU A 22 -0.14 2.41 10.28
C LEU A 22 -0.77 2.48 11.67
N GLY A 23 -1.30 3.64 12.02
CA GLY A 23 -1.92 3.81 13.32
C GLY A 23 -0.92 4.40 14.30
N GLY A 24 -0.09 3.64 14.89
CA GLY A 24 0.92 4.15 15.79
C GLY A 24 2.27 4.27 15.16
N ALA A 25 2.39 4.00 13.87
CA ALA A 25 3.65 4.02 13.17
C ALA A 25 3.44 4.49 11.76
N ARG A 26 4.52 4.75 11.05
CA ARG A 26 4.46 5.23 9.68
C ARG A 26 5.29 4.33 8.79
N GLY A 27 4.96 4.33 7.53
CA GLY A 27 5.72 3.58 6.55
C GLY A 27 5.65 4.26 5.21
N VAL A 28 6.22 3.59 4.22
CA VAL A 28 6.25 4.09 2.85
C VAL A 28 5.81 2.96 1.94
N ALA A 29 4.76 3.20 1.16
CA ALA A 29 4.31 2.19 0.21
C ALA A 29 5.16 2.28 -1.04
N LEU A 30 5.73 1.17 -1.43
CA LEU A 30 6.60 1.11 -2.59
C LEU A 30 5.89 0.53 -3.81
N ASP A 31 4.90 -0.31 -3.59
CA ASP A 31 4.08 -0.87 -4.65
C ASP A 31 2.64 -0.87 -4.21
N VAL A 32 1.75 -0.43 -5.06
CA VAL A 32 0.33 -0.43 -4.74
C VAL A 32 -0.43 -0.99 -5.94
N SER A 33 -1.29 -1.94 -5.70
CA SER A 33 -2.15 -2.49 -6.74
C SER A 33 -3.52 -2.75 -6.15
N ALA A 34 -4.46 -3.16 -6.98
CA ALA A 34 -5.80 -3.43 -6.50
C ALA A 34 -5.85 -4.59 -5.52
N SER A 35 -4.93 -5.54 -5.63
CA SER A 35 -4.98 -6.73 -4.80
C SER A 35 -3.97 -6.72 -3.67
N GLY A 36 -3.01 -5.81 -3.68
CA GLY A 36 -2.00 -5.85 -2.64
C GLY A 36 -1.16 -4.61 -2.57
N ILE A 37 -0.46 -4.48 -1.47
CA ILE A 37 0.42 -3.36 -1.22
C ILE A 37 1.69 -3.89 -0.57
N PHE A 38 2.82 -3.33 -0.97
CA PHE A 38 4.08 -3.63 -0.32
C PHE A 38 4.60 -2.33 0.28
N PHE A 39 4.84 -2.31 1.57
CA PHE A 39 5.35 -1.10 2.21
C PHE A 39 6.55 -1.42 3.10
N GLU A 40 7.30 -0.38 3.42
CA GLU A 40 8.46 -0.47 4.28
C GLU A 40 8.20 0.29 5.55
N THR A 41 8.61 -0.22 6.67
CA THR A 41 8.38 0.43 7.95
C THR A 41 9.43 -0.02 8.96
N ASP A 42 9.50 0.70 10.07
CA ASP A 42 10.37 0.32 11.17
C ASP A 42 9.65 -0.57 12.16
N SER A 43 8.35 -0.70 12.04
CA SER A 43 7.56 -1.48 13.00
C SER A 43 7.68 -2.97 12.72
N SER A 44 7.36 -3.78 13.71
CA SER A 44 7.37 -5.23 13.57
C SER A 44 6.00 -5.75 13.26
N TYR A 45 5.95 -6.73 12.38
CA TYR A 45 4.70 -7.38 12.00
C TYR A 45 4.89 -8.88 11.92
N ALA A 46 3.81 -9.63 11.93
CA ALA A 46 3.87 -11.08 11.86
C ALA A 46 3.04 -11.60 10.69
N LEU A 47 3.53 -12.65 10.06
CA LEU A 47 2.81 -13.28 8.96
C LEU A 47 1.45 -13.73 9.42
N GLY A 48 0.48 -13.57 8.55
CA GLY A 48 -0.88 -14.03 8.84
C GLY A 48 -1.72 -13.08 9.64
N ASN A 49 -1.12 -12.03 10.20
CA ASN A 49 -1.90 -11.07 10.96
C ASN A 49 -2.64 -10.13 10.05
N LEU A 50 -3.76 -9.63 10.53
CA LEU A 50 -4.49 -8.59 9.82
C LEU A 50 -3.83 -7.26 10.14
N VAL A 51 -3.81 -6.38 9.16
CA VAL A 51 -3.29 -5.04 9.37
C VAL A 51 -4.23 -4.05 8.72
N SER A 52 -4.43 -2.91 9.38
CA SER A 52 -5.23 -1.81 8.83
C SER A 52 -4.31 -0.64 8.68
N PHE A 53 -4.42 0.05 7.56
CA PHE A 53 -3.54 1.19 7.31
C PHE A 53 -4.16 2.12 6.28
N THR A 54 -3.62 3.31 6.18
CA THR A 54 -4.11 4.31 5.24
C THR A 54 -2.94 4.78 4.37
N VAL A 55 -3.15 4.79 3.06
CA VAL A 55 -2.16 5.29 2.11
C VAL A 55 -2.61 6.66 1.65
N GLU A 56 -1.70 7.64 1.69
CA GLU A 56 -2.03 8.98 1.26
C GLU A 56 -1.65 9.15 -0.20
N ILE A 57 -2.60 9.57 -1.01
CA ILE A 57 -2.40 9.73 -2.44
C ILE A 57 -2.74 11.16 -2.82
N ASN A 58 -1.79 11.84 -3.45
CA ASN A 58 -2.05 13.18 -3.94
C ASN A 58 -2.55 13.10 -5.36
N ALA A 59 -3.74 13.60 -5.59
CA ALA A 59 -4.35 13.59 -6.91
C ALA A 59 -4.61 15.03 -7.32
N PRO A 60 -4.87 15.26 -8.60
CA PRO A 60 -5.14 16.63 -9.07
C PRO A 60 -6.28 17.28 -8.33
N VAL A 61 -7.26 16.49 -7.90
CA VAL A 61 -8.40 17.05 -7.20
C VAL A 61 -8.16 17.22 -5.71
N GLY A 62 -7.00 16.79 -5.20
CA GLY A 62 -6.68 16.94 -3.79
C GLY A 62 -6.13 15.67 -3.20
N LYS A 63 -5.96 15.66 -1.90
CA LYS A 63 -5.40 14.51 -1.21
C LYS A 63 -6.49 13.47 -1.01
N MET A 64 -6.18 12.24 -1.35
CA MET A 64 -7.08 11.13 -1.15
C MET A 64 -6.48 10.15 -0.17
N LEU A 65 -7.32 9.46 0.57
CA LEU A 65 -6.89 8.48 1.56
C LEU A 65 -7.45 7.13 1.15
N LEU A 66 -6.54 6.18 0.95
CA LEU A 66 -6.94 4.82 0.64
C LEU A 66 -6.83 4.03 1.93
N LYS A 67 -7.96 3.69 2.53
CA LYS A 67 -7.99 2.95 3.78
C LYS A 67 -8.10 1.47 3.47
N CYS A 68 -7.16 0.70 3.96
CA CYS A 68 -7.04 -0.71 3.60
C CYS A 68 -7.00 -1.60 4.82
N GLN A 69 -7.45 -2.82 4.62
CA GLN A 69 -7.30 -3.86 5.61
C GLN A 69 -6.92 -5.12 4.86
N GLY A 70 -5.99 -5.86 5.37
CA GLY A 70 -5.57 -7.07 4.67
C GLY A 70 -4.73 -7.99 5.52
N ASP A 71 -4.32 -9.10 4.90
CA ASP A 71 -3.50 -10.10 5.53
C ASP A 71 -2.05 -9.90 5.16
N ILE A 72 -1.17 -10.01 6.14
CA ILE A 72 0.26 -9.93 5.88
C ILE A 72 0.69 -11.28 5.33
N VAL A 73 1.14 -11.28 4.08
CA VAL A 73 1.50 -12.52 3.39
C VAL A 73 3.00 -12.72 3.21
N ARG A 74 3.79 -11.67 3.42
CA ARG A 74 5.22 -11.81 3.30
C ARG A 74 5.90 -10.70 4.09
N ILE A 75 7.01 -11.03 4.74
CA ILE A 75 7.81 -10.06 5.47
C ILE A 75 9.24 -10.32 5.08
N GLU A 76 9.96 -9.27 4.74
CA GLU A 76 11.36 -9.42 4.40
C GLU A 76 12.20 -8.30 4.98
N PRO A 77 13.41 -8.62 5.38
CA PRO A 77 14.29 -7.59 5.92
C PRO A 77 14.75 -6.66 4.81
N ARG A 78 14.85 -5.39 5.10
CA ARG A 78 15.32 -4.41 4.14
C ARG A 78 16.20 -3.42 4.89
N GLY A 79 17.46 -3.78 5.08
CA GLY A 79 18.38 -2.97 5.85
C GLY A 79 17.94 -2.94 7.30
N THR A 80 17.74 -1.76 7.85
CA THR A 80 17.28 -1.64 9.22
C THR A 80 15.76 -1.58 9.29
N ARG A 81 15.09 -1.72 8.15
CA ARG A 81 13.64 -1.67 8.09
C ARG A 81 13.06 -3.00 7.66
N VAL A 82 11.75 -3.07 7.60
CA VAL A 82 11.05 -4.29 7.26
C VAL A 82 10.15 -4.01 6.08
N GLY A 83 10.15 -4.89 5.09
CA GLY A 83 9.21 -4.82 4.00
C GLY A 83 8.06 -5.75 4.28
N VAL A 84 6.84 -5.26 4.12
CA VAL A 84 5.63 -6.02 4.43
C VAL A 84 4.74 -6.06 3.20
N ALA A 85 4.41 -7.26 2.75
CA ALA A 85 3.49 -7.44 1.64
C ALA A 85 2.13 -7.83 2.20
N VAL A 86 1.11 -7.09 1.81
CA VAL A 86 -0.24 -7.28 2.32
C VAL A 86 -1.17 -7.62 1.18
N LYS A 87 -1.99 -8.65 1.37
CA LYS A 87 -3.03 -8.98 0.43
C LYS A 87 -4.27 -8.25 0.92
N ILE A 88 -4.79 -7.34 0.11
CA ILE A 88 -5.91 -6.50 0.52
C ILE A 88 -7.21 -7.28 0.56
N ILE A 89 -7.91 -7.21 1.67
CA ILE A 89 -9.22 -7.81 1.82
C ILE A 89 -10.29 -6.77 1.57
N GLU A 90 -10.06 -5.57 2.06
CA GLU A 90 -11.06 -4.53 1.97
C GLU A 90 -10.38 -3.18 1.82
N SER A 91 -10.91 -2.32 1.00
CA SER A 91 -10.36 -0.98 0.87
C SER A 91 -11.45 0.01 0.53
N THR A 92 -11.28 1.24 0.98
CA THR A 92 -12.18 2.33 0.63
C THR A 92 -11.35 3.57 0.37
N MET A 93 -11.82 4.40 -0.52
CA MET A 93 -11.13 5.62 -0.89
C MET A 93 -11.96 6.80 -0.43
N GLU A 94 -11.33 7.75 0.22
CA GLU A 94 -12.01 8.95 0.69
C GLU A 94 -11.20 10.18 0.38
N PHE A 95 -11.85 11.31 0.27
CA PHE A 95 -11.11 12.56 0.15
C PHE A 95 -10.73 12.97 1.55
N ALA A 96 -9.52 13.47 1.70
CA ALA A 96 -9.12 14.03 2.98
C ALA A 96 -9.91 15.31 3.16
N SER A 97 -10.29 15.58 4.36
CA SER A 97 -11.03 16.79 4.62
C SER A 97 -10.22 18.00 4.35
N PRO A 98 -10.80 19.04 3.84
CA PRO A 98 -10.08 20.28 3.57
C PRO A 98 -9.59 20.93 4.84
#